data_a430dc4ab8ab98a35f3601b25eb18d1c
#
_entry.id   a430dc4ab8ab98a35f3601b25eb18d1c
#
_cell.length_a   1.000
_cell.length_b   1.000
_cell.length_c   1.000
_cell.angle_alpha   90.00
_cell.angle_beta   90.00
_cell.angle_gamma   90.00
#
_symmetry.space_group_name_H-M   'P 1'
#
loop_
_entity.id
_entity.type
_entity.pdbx_description
1 polymer ?
#
loop_
_entity_poly.entity_id
_entity_poly.type
_entity_poly.pdbx_seq_one_letter_code
_entity_poly.pdbx_strand_id
1 'polypeptide(L)'
;GQRILPSSAGRTTMCPTELLYDPAQPPSLKLLPIETRANDTPTQEYRRYQDEWQVFPLDLANPDSIQETFREIGKTRRVPVEEAKHYGLFDENDPDQVHSAASGTVEIPCWRHAMINFPHPLLAQGLVILDTPGLNAIGTEPELTLSLLPNAHAVLFILAADTGVTK
;
A
#
# COMPACT_ATOMS: atom_id res chain seq x y z
N GLY A 1 19.96 0.06 -14.07
CA GLY A 1 19.28 -0.36 -12.87
C GLY A 1 17.87 -0.83 -13.21
N GLN A 2 17.54 -2.08 -12.88
CA GLN A 2 16.18 -2.58 -13.05
C GLN A 2 15.27 -1.89 -12.02
N ARG A 3 14.11 -1.40 -12.48
CA ARG A 3 13.06 -0.90 -11.59
C ARG A 3 12.44 -2.09 -10.86
N ILE A 4 12.49 -2.09 -9.54
CA ILE A 4 11.94 -3.16 -8.71
C ILE A 4 10.43 -2.96 -8.47
N LEU A 5 9.97 -1.72 -8.37
CA LEU A 5 8.56 -1.40 -8.16
C LEU A 5 7.86 -1.00 -9.46
N PRO A 6 6.61 -1.45 -9.68
CA PRO A 6 5.84 -1.06 -10.85
C PRO A 6 5.55 0.44 -10.79
N SER A 7 5.95 1.17 -11.82
CA SER A 7 5.51 2.54 -12.02
C SER A 7 4.44 2.55 -13.11
N SER A 8 3.19 2.59 -12.73
CA SER A 8 2.12 2.93 -13.66
C SER A 8 2.02 4.44 -13.73
N ALA A 9 2.27 5.01 -14.92
CA ALA A 9 2.05 6.43 -15.15
C ALA A 9 0.57 6.75 -14.85
N GLY A 10 0.33 7.59 -13.84
CA GLY A 10 -0.98 8.16 -13.55
C GLY A 10 -1.83 7.47 -12.48
N ARG A 11 -1.36 6.41 -11.81
CA ARG A 11 -2.04 5.87 -10.62
C ARG A 11 -1.15 6.03 -9.39
N THR A 12 -1.67 6.76 -8.42
CA THR A 12 -1.14 6.84 -7.06
C THR A 12 -1.12 5.43 -6.46
N THR A 13 -0.07 5.08 -5.74
CA THR A 13 0.00 3.84 -4.94
C THR A 13 -1.23 3.80 -4.03
N MET A 14 -2.09 2.79 -4.21
CA MET A 14 -3.36 2.69 -3.48
C MET A 14 -3.20 2.00 -2.12
N CYS A 15 -2.04 1.40 -1.86
CA CYS A 15 -1.77 0.59 -0.69
C CYS A 15 -0.35 0.90 -0.19
N PRO A 16 -0.16 1.25 1.09
CA PRO A 16 1.17 1.40 1.69
C PRO A 16 1.99 0.14 1.47
N THR A 17 3.22 0.31 1.00
CA THR A 17 4.08 -0.81 0.63
C THR A 17 5.42 -0.72 1.34
N GLU A 18 5.75 -1.74 2.11
CA GLU A 18 7.06 -1.90 2.73
C GLU A 18 7.97 -2.80 1.87
N LEU A 19 9.19 -2.37 1.66
CA LEU A 19 10.24 -3.14 1.03
C LEU A 19 11.36 -3.39 2.05
N LEU A 20 11.63 -4.65 2.34
CA LEU A 20 12.61 -5.09 3.31
C LEU A 20 13.29 -6.39 2.85
N TYR A 21 14.29 -6.84 3.58
CA TYR A 21 14.88 -8.17 3.41
C TYR A 21 15.09 -8.86 4.75
N ASP A 22 14.41 -9.98 4.90
CA ASP A 22 14.61 -10.96 5.97
C ASP A 22 15.18 -12.25 5.37
N PRO A 23 16.46 -12.59 5.62
CA PRO A 23 17.07 -13.80 5.08
C PRO A 23 16.50 -15.10 5.67
N ALA A 24 15.77 -15.02 6.79
CA ALA A 24 15.11 -16.18 7.40
C ALA A 24 13.81 -16.57 6.68
N GLN A 25 13.31 -15.72 5.79
CA GLN A 25 12.09 -15.92 5.04
C GLN A 25 12.36 -15.99 3.54
N PRO A 26 11.62 -16.80 2.77
CA PRO A 26 11.74 -16.80 1.32
C PRO A 26 11.31 -15.45 0.73
N PRO A 27 11.86 -15.07 -0.44
CA PRO A 27 11.39 -13.90 -1.18
C PRO A 27 9.89 -14.01 -1.46
N SER A 28 9.14 -12.98 -1.10
CA SER A 28 7.68 -13.00 -1.18
C SER A 28 7.08 -11.61 -1.17
N LEU A 29 5.87 -11.51 -1.71
CA LEU A 29 4.92 -10.43 -1.49
C LEU A 29 3.87 -10.93 -0.50
N LYS A 30 3.65 -10.20 0.57
CA LYS A 30 2.56 -10.42 1.53
C LYS A 30 1.58 -9.26 1.43
N LEU A 31 0.29 -9.57 1.31
CA LEU A 31 -0.78 -8.59 1.18
C LEU A 31 -1.79 -8.77 2.30
N LEU A 32 -2.08 -7.69 3.02
CA LEU A 32 -3.11 -7.66 4.07
C LEU A 32 -4.43 -7.24 3.44
N PRO A 33 -5.51 -8.06 3.54
CA PRO A 33 -6.81 -7.73 2.94
C PRO A 33 -7.41 -6.44 3.50
N ILE A 34 -8.14 -5.72 2.65
CA ILE A 34 -8.79 -4.45 3.01
C ILE A 34 -9.85 -4.65 4.09
N GLU A 35 -10.48 -5.82 4.14
CA GLU A 35 -11.50 -6.21 5.13
C GLU A 35 -11.00 -6.10 6.58
N THR A 36 -9.69 -6.21 6.79
CA THR A 36 -9.08 -6.05 8.12
C THR A 36 -9.24 -4.64 8.69
N ARG A 37 -9.63 -3.65 7.86
CA ARG A 37 -9.98 -2.30 8.33
C ARG A 37 -11.29 -2.24 9.12
N ALA A 38 -12.18 -3.22 8.93
CA ALA A 38 -13.41 -3.32 9.71
C ALA A 38 -13.16 -3.52 11.21
N ASN A 39 -11.95 -3.96 11.57
CA ASN A 39 -11.52 -4.13 12.94
C ASN A 39 -10.65 -2.93 13.35
N ASP A 40 -10.78 -2.46 14.57
CA ASP A 40 -9.96 -1.38 15.15
C ASP A 40 -8.50 -1.79 15.43
N THR A 41 -8.08 -2.93 14.88
CA THR A 41 -6.72 -3.46 15.08
C THR A 41 -5.73 -2.71 14.19
N PRO A 42 -4.69 -2.09 14.77
CA PRO A 42 -3.67 -1.39 14.01
C PRO A 42 -2.91 -2.34 13.05
N THR A 43 -2.53 -1.84 11.87
CA THR A 43 -1.80 -2.64 10.87
C THR A 43 -0.52 -3.29 11.43
N GLN A 44 0.16 -2.62 12.36
CA GLN A 44 1.37 -3.16 13.00
C GLN A 44 1.11 -4.43 13.81
N GLU A 45 -0.06 -4.59 14.41
CA GLU A 45 -0.41 -5.79 15.16
C GLU A 45 -0.60 -7.00 14.25
N TYR A 46 -1.07 -6.79 13.01
CA TYR A 46 -1.22 -7.86 12.03
C TYR A 46 0.10 -8.53 11.63
N ARG A 47 1.25 -7.92 11.91
CA ARG A 47 2.55 -8.60 11.76
C ARG A 47 2.68 -9.86 12.61
N ARG A 48 1.91 -9.97 13.69
CA ARG A 48 1.86 -11.15 14.57
C ARG A 48 0.88 -12.21 14.07
N TYR A 49 -0.08 -11.83 13.24
CA TYR A 49 -1.12 -12.70 12.70
C TYR A 49 -0.79 -13.08 11.25
N GLN A 50 0.17 -14.00 11.10
CA GLN A 50 0.69 -14.37 9.77
C GLN A 50 -0.38 -14.97 8.86
N ASP A 51 -1.39 -15.63 9.43
CA ASP A 51 -2.49 -16.29 8.69
C ASP A 51 -3.46 -15.28 8.05
N GLU A 52 -3.45 -14.03 8.49
CA GLU A 52 -4.27 -12.96 7.89
C GLU A 52 -3.66 -12.40 6.59
N TRP A 53 -2.40 -12.69 6.32
CA TRP A 53 -1.71 -12.22 5.13
C TRP A 53 -1.81 -13.24 3.99
N GLN A 54 -2.15 -12.76 2.81
CA GLN A 54 -1.99 -13.55 1.60
C GLN A 54 -0.54 -13.49 1.12
N VAL A 55 0.07 -14.65 0.91
CA VAL A 55 1.49 -14.78 0.57
C VAL A 55 1.65 -15.23 -0.88
N PHE A 56 2.39 -14.45 -1.65
CA PHE A 56 2.74 -14.71 -3.04
C PHE A 56 4.26 -14.91 -3.12
N PRO A 57 4.75 -16.12 -3.44
CA PRO A 57 6.17 -16.37 -3.65
C PRO A 57 6.72 -15.55 -4.82
N LEU A 58 7.94 -15.04 -4.71
CA LEU A 58 8.63 -14.35 -5.78
C LEU A 58 9.66 -15.28 -6.43
N ASP A 59 9.51 -15.55 -7.72
CA ASP A 59 10.49 -16.26 -8.52
C ASP A 59 11.57 -15.29 -9.00
N LEU A 60 12.69 -15.25 -8.27
CA LEU A 60 13.81 -14.34 -8.58
C LEU A 60 14.50 -14.65 -9.92
N ALA A 61 14.29 -15.83 -10.49
CA ALA A 61 14.83 -16.19 -11.80
C ALA A 61 13.98 -15.63 -12.96
N ASN A 62 12.75 -15.20 -12.66
CA ASN A 62 11.81 -14.73 -13.67
C ASN A 62 11.31 -13.30 -13.35
N PRO A 63 11.97 -12.27 -13.89
CA PRO A 63 11.57 -10.86 -13.66
C PRO A 63 10.15 -10.53 -14.09
N ASP A 64 9.63 -11.15 -15.14
CA ASP A 64 8.28 -10.90 -15.64
C ASP A 64 7.24 -11.45 -14.66
N SER A 65 7.51 -12.61 -14.05
CA SER A 65 6.67 -13.18 -12.99
C SER A 65 6.64 -12.28 -11.76
N ILE A 66 7.77 -11.66 -11.39
CA ILE A 66 7.83 -10.70 -10.28
C ILE A 66 6.94 -9.49 -10.58
N GLN A 67 7.03 -8.93 -11.79
CA GLN A 67 6.21 -7.77 -12.17
C GLN A 67 4.71 -8.11 -12.18
N GLU A 68 4.35 -9.32 -12.64
CA GLU A 68 2.96 -9.78 -12.59
C GLU A 68 2.46 -9.90 -11.15
N THR A 69 3.27 -10.49 -10.27
CA THR A 69 2.95 -10.58 -8.83
C THR A 69 2.78 -9.20 -8.20
N PHE A 70 3.61 -8.22 -8.56
CA PHE A 70 3.50 -6.87 -8.01
C PHE A 70 2.26 -6.10 -8.51
N ARG A 71 1.65 -6.49 -9.63
CA ARG A 71 0.37 -5.91 -10.08
C ARG A 71 -0.77 -6.20 -9.10
N GLU A 72 -0.65 -7.28 -8.30
CA GLU A 72 -1.61 -7.57 -7.24
C GLU A 72 -1.78 -6.41 -6.27
N ILE A 73 -0.69 -5.69 -5.94
CA ILE A 73 -0.71 -4.56 -4.98
C ILE A 73 -1.70 -3.47 -5.40
N GLY A 74 -1.82 -3.23 -6.71
CA GLY A 74 -2.68 -2.19 -7.27
C GLY A 74 -4.11 -2.63 -7.58
N LYS A 75 -4.52 -3.84 -7.19
CA LYS A 75 -5.88 -4.31 -7.45
C LYS A 75 -6.92 -3.52 -6.67
N THR A 76 -7.99 -3.19 -7.37
CA THR A 76 -9.16 -2.50 -6.85
C THR A 76 -10.42 -3.31 -7.10
N ARG A 77 -11.48 -3.00 -6.35
CA ARG A 77 -12.82 -3.54 -6.56
C ARG A 77 -13.88 -2.48 -6.33
N ARG A 78 -15.03 -2.63 -6.97
CA ARG A 78 -16.18 -1.76 -6.72
C ARG A 78 -17.06 -2.37 -5.64
N VAL A 79 -17.46 -1.52 -4.69
CA VAL A 79 -18.31 -1.90 -3.56
C VAL A 79 -19.41 -0.86 -3.36
N PRO A 80 -20.53 -1.21 -2.68
CA PRO A 80 -21.50 -0.24 -2.23
C PRO A 80 -20.84 0.82 -1.34
N VAL A 81 -21.36 2.07 -1.39
CA VAL A 81 -20.85 3.18 -0.55
C VAL A 81 -20.83 2.81 0.93
N GLU A 82 -21.85 2.11 1.41
CA GLU A 82 -21.95 1.71 2.82
C GLU A 82 -20.80 0.74 3.22
N GLU A 83 -20.39 -0.14 2.32
CA GLU A 83 -19.24 -1.02 2.57
C GLU A 83 -17.93 -0.21 2.64
N ALA A 84 -17.77 0.76 1.73
CA ALA A 84 -16.61 1.63 1.74
C ALA A 84 -16.54 2.49 3.02
N LYS A 85 -17.69 2.98 3.51
CA LYS A 85 -17.79 3.68 4.81
C LYS A 85 -17.38 2.80 5.97
N HIS A 86 -17.81 1.53 5.95
CA HIS A 86 -17.46 0.57 6.98
C HIS A 86 -15.95 0.36 7.11
N TYR A 87 -15.22 0.47 5.99
CA TYR A 87 -13.76 0.41 5.98
C TYR A 87 -13.08 1.77 6.19
N GLY A 88 -13.83 2.85 6.40
CA GLY A 88 -13.28 4.21 6.51
C GLY A 88 -12.63 4.70 5.21
N LEU A 89 -13.15 4.25 4.06
CA LEU A 89 -12.65 4.57 2.72
C LEU A 89 -13.57 5.51 1.93
N PHE A 90 -14.55 6.10 2.58
CA PHE A 90 -15.48 7.05 1.98
C PHE A 90 -15.83 8.16 2.97
N ASP A 91 -15.60 9.40 2.54
CA ASP A 91 -15.97 10.62 3.29
C ASP A 91 -17.14 11.33 2.58
N GLU A 92 -18.27 11.42 3.25
CA GLU A 92 -19.46 12.12 2.76
C GLU A 92 -19.28 13.64 2.64
N ASN A 93 -18.28 14.20 3.29
CA ASN A 93 -17.95 15.62 3.26
C ASN A 93 -16.99 15.96 2.11
N ASP A 94 -16.44 14.97 1.41
CA ASP A 94 -15.59 15.16 0.24
C ASP A 94 -16.44 15.19 -1.04
N PRO A 95 -16.61 16.38 -1.69
CA PRO A 95 -17.45 16.51 -2.88
C PRO A 95 -17.00 15.63 -4.04
N ASP A 96 -15.70 15.38 -4.19
CA ASP A 96 -15.15 14.58 -5.28
C ASP A 96 -15.49 13.08 -5.09
N GLN A 97 -15.47 12.61 -3.85
CA GLN A 97 -15.89 11.25 -3.51
C GLN A 97 -17.39 11.07 -3.70
N VAL A 98 -18.19 12.04 -3.24
CA VAL A 98 -19.65 12.02 -3.42
C VAL A 98 -20.01 12.03 -4.90
N HIS A 99 -19.34 12.84 -5.71
CA HIS A 99 -19.57 12.85 -7.16
C HIS A 99 -19.21 11.52 -7.82
N SER A 100 -18.08 10.91 -7.45
CA SER A 100 -17.64 9.61 -7.98
C SER A 100 -18.56 8.45 -7.57
N ALA A 101 -19.27 8.60 -6.46
CA ALA A 101 -20.23 7.66 -5.90
C ALA A 101 -21.67 7.81 -6.45
N ALA A 102 -21.90 8.64 -7.47
CA ALA A 102 -23.24 8.90 -8.02
C ALA A 102 -24.00 7.64 -8.48
N SER A 103 -23.27 6.56 -8.79
CA SER A 103 -23.84 5.24 -9.12
C SER A 103 -24.18 4.37 -7.88
N GLY A 104 -24.02 4.87 -6.66
CA GLY A 104 -24.18 4.11 -5.42
C GLY A 104 -23.03 3.15 -5.10
N THR A 105 -21.98 3.14 -5.93
CA THR A 105 -20.78 2.31 -5.73
C THR A 105 -19.52 3.14 -5.88
N VAL A 106 -18.46 2.74 -5.17
CA VAL A 106 -17.13 3.34 -5.24
C VAL A 106 -16.07 2.28 -5.47
N GLU A 107 -14.96 2.69 -6.04
CA GLU A 107 -13.79 1.84 -6.22
C GLU A 107 -12.88 1.94 -5.01
N ILE A 108 -12.56 0.81 -4.39
CA ILE A 108 -11.67 0.73 -3.23
C ILE A 108 -10.49 -0.19 -3.53
N PRO A 109 -9.32 -0.03 -2.85
CA PRO A 109 -8.24 -1.00 -2.93
C PRO A 109 -8.68 -2.35 -2.37
N CYS A 110 -8.13 -3.44 -2.91
CA CYS A 110 -8.31 -4.78 -2.36
C CYS A 110 -7.44 -5.03 -1.12
N TRP A 111 -6.38 -4.25 -0.95
CA TRP A 111 -5.36 -4.47 0.05
C TRP A 111 -5.18 -3.26 0.96
N ARG A 112 -5.00 -3.54 2.25
CA ARG A 112 -4.73 -2.55 3.28
C ARG A 112 -3.25 -2.20 3.37
N HIS A 113 -2.38 -3.19 3.18
CA HIS A 113 -0.92 -3.05 3.31
C HIS A 113 -0.21 -4.11 2.48
N ALA A 114 0.95 -3.77 1.91
CA ALA A 114 1.82 -4.68 1.20
C ALA A 114 3.20 -4.75 1.88
N MET A 115 3.77 -5.95 1.93
CA MET A 115 5.11 -6.18 2.45
C MET A 115 5.89 -7.05 1.46
N ILE A 116 7.00 -6.52 0.95
CA ILE A 116 7.84 -7.20 -0.04
C ILE A 116 9.14 -7.61 0.66
N ASN A 117 9.38 -8.92 0.76
CA ASN A 117 10.66 -9.48 1.16
C ASN A 117 11.51 -9.76 -0.09
N PHE A 118 12.54 -8.95 -0.32
CA PHE A 118 13.34 -9.03 -1.54
C PHE A 118 14.85 -8.95 -1.24
N PRO A 119 15.68 -9.88 -1.74
CA PRO A 119 17.12 -9.87 -1.53
C PRO A 119 17.79 -8.76 -2.35
N HIS A 120 18.19 -7.70 -1.67
CA HIS A 120 18.94 -6.61 -2.26
C HIS A 120 20.04 -6.16 -1.29
N PRO A 121 21.26 -5.83 -1.76
CA PRO A 121 22.39 -5.47 -0.89
C PRO A 121 22.10 -4.34 0.11
N LEU A 122 21.33 -3.32 -0.29
CA LEU A 122 20.93 -2.23 0.61
C LEU A 122 19.95 -2.70 1.68
N LEU A 123 18.98 -3.56 1.32
CA LEU A 123 18.00 -4.08 2.26
C LEU A 123 18.66 -5.08 3.23
N ALA A 124 19.69 -5.80 2.78
CA ALA A 124 20.47 -6.72 3.61
C ALA A 124 21.25 -5.99 4.72
N GLN A 125 21.41 -4.67 4.62
CA GLN A 125 22.01 -3.83 5.66
C GLN A 125 20.97 -3.34 6.70
N GLY A 126 19.74 -3.83 6.63
CA GLY A 126 18.67 -3.44 7.55
C GLY A 126 17.85 -2.23 7.09
N LEU A 127 18.04 -1.76 5.85
CA LEU A 127 17.19 -0.71 5.30
C LEU A 127 15.77 -1.26 5.08
N VAL A 128 14.80 -0.53 5.57
CA VAL A 128 13.37 -0.73 5.26
C VAL A 128 12.88 0.53 4.54
N ILE A 129 12.30 0.35 3.36
CA ILE A 129 11.70 1.44 2.59
C ILE A 129 10.19 1.32 2.71
N LEU A 130 9.53 2.40 3.12
CA LEU A 130 8.09 2.50 3.12
C LEU A 130 7.67 3.49 2.02
N ASP A 131 6.94 2.99 1.04
CA ASP A 131 6.22 3.81 0.06
C ASP A 131 4.78 4.00 0.54
N THR A 132 4.40 5.26 0.72
CA THR A 132 3.06 5.61 1.20
C THR A 132 2.26 6.22 0.06
N PRO A 133 0.95 5.91 -0.06
CA PRO A 133 0.06 6.66 -0.91
C PRO A 133 0.12 8.15 -0.56
N GLY A 134 -0.12 9.02 -1.53
CA GLY A 134 -0.22 10.45 -1.28
C GLY A 134 -1.23 10.75 -0.15
N LEU A 135 -0.97 11.75 0.67
CA LEU A 135 -1.77 12.08 1.86
C LEU A 135 -3.28 12.31 1.57
N ASN A 136 -3.63 12.56 0.31
CA ASN A 136 -5.00 12.79 -0.16
C ASN A 136 -5.55 11.61 -0.99
N ALA A 137 -4.86 10.48 -1.06
CA ALA A 137 -5.36 9.33 -1.81
C ALA A 137 -6.44 8.60 -0.99
N ILE A 138 -7.49 8.16 -1.69
CA ILE A 138 -8.55 7.31 -1.10
C ILE A 138 -7.90 6.04 -0.56
N GLY A 139 -8.22 5.66 0.67
CA GLY A 139 -7.65 4.48 1.32
C GLY A 139 -6.31 4.69 1.99
N THR A 140 -5.82 5.94 2.06
CA THR A 140 -4.70 6.25 2.94
C THR A 140 -5.10 5.97 4.38
N GLU A 141 -4.21 5.31 5.10
CA GLU A 141 -4.23 5.35 6.56
C GLU A 141 -3.34 6.53 6.98
N PRO A 142 -3.91 7.75 7.21
CA PRO A 142 -3.12 8.87 7.71
C PRO A 142 -2.41 8.47 9.01
N GLU A 143 -3.08 7.64 9.80
CA GLU A 143 -2.56 7.08 11.04
C GLU A 143 -1.32 6.22 10.82
N LEU A 144 -1.26 5.44 9.73
CA LEU A 144 -0.08 4.63 9.42
C LEU A 144 1.10 5.55 9.08
N THR A 145 0.89 6.53 8.24
CA THR A 145 1.92 7.52 7.88
C THR A 145 2.36 8.31 9.13
N LEU A 146 1.41 8.80 9.92
CA LEU A 146 1.70 9.57 11.13
C LEU A 146 2.32 8.72 12.24
N SER A 147 1.95 7.44 12.37
CA SER A 147 2.52 6.53 13.36
C SER A 147 3.92 6.03 12.99
N LEU A 148 4.24 6.01 11.70
CA LEU A 148 5.54 5.58 11.21
C LEU A 148 6.58 6.70 11.15
N LEU A 149 6.15 7.94 10.90
CA LEU A 149 7.04 9.11 10.83
C LEU A 149 7.94 9.27 12.08
N PRO A 150 7.42 9.14 13.32
CA PRO A 150 8.26 9.24 14.53
C PRO A 150 9.30 8.14 14.65
N ASN A 151 9.08 7.00 14.01
CA ASN A 151 9.96 5.84 14.03
C ASN A 151 10.86 5.74 12.79
N ALA A 152 10.67 6.63 11.81
CA ALA A 152 11.50 6.69 10.62
C ALA A 152 12.85 7.35 10.94
N HIS A 153 13.95 6.73 10.52
CA HIS A 153 15.28 7.34 10.64
C HIS A 153 15.51 8.47 9.64
N ALA A 154 14.76 8.45 8.52
CA ALA A 154 14.78 9.49 7.50
C ALA A 154 13.44 9.52 6.76
N VAL A 155 13.01 10.71 6.35
CA VAL A 155 11.83 10.93 5.50
C VAL A 155 12.28 11.60 4.21
N LEU A 156 11.96 11.01 3.07
CA LEU A 156 12.25 11.54 1.76
C LEU A 156 10.97 12.10 1.14
N PHE A 157 10.90 13.43 0.98
CA PHE A 157 9.83 14.07 0.24
C PHE A 157 10.20 14.20 -1.23
N ILE A 158 9.36 13.65 -2.11
CA ILE A 158 9.51 13.80 -3.56
C ILE A 158 8.50 14.84 -4.00
N LEU A 159 8.99 15.99 -4.47
CA LEU A 159 8.18 17.07 -4.98
C LEU A 159 8.29 17.09 -6.51
N ALA A 160 7.15 17.13 -7.20
CA ALA A 160 7.14 17.36 -8.63
C ALA A 160 7.48 18.84 -8.92
N ALA A 161 8.37 19.07 -9.86
CA ALA A 161 8.89 20.43 -10.15
C ALA A 161 7.82 21.36 -10.74
N ASP A 162 6.74 20.80 -11.27
CA ASP A 162 5.63 21.48 -11.95
C ASP A 162 4.39 21.68 -11.07
N THR A 163 4.30 20.97 -9.96
CA THR A 163 3.23 21.16 -8.97
C THR A 163 3.80 21.92 -7.79
N GLY A 164 3.44 23.19 -7.65
CA GLY A 164 3.82 23.98 -6.48
C GLY A 164 3.37 23.32 -5.19
N VAL A 165 4.08 23.61 -4.08
CA VAL A 165 3.68 23.17 -2.74
C VAL A 165 2.31 23.78 -2.45
N THR A 166 1.26 22.98 -2.47
CA THR A 166 -0.06 23.40 -1.97
C THR A 166 0.03 23.63 -0.48
N LYS A 167 -0.42 24.82 -0.07
CA LYS A 167 -0.46 25.23 1.34
C LYS A 167 -1.43 24.35 2.14
#